data_4f78e088d3a7d65ad0ca99583c31e8db
#
_entry.id   4f78e088d3a7d65ad0ca99583c31e8db
#
_cell.length_a   1.000
_cell.length_b   1.000
_cell.length_c   1.000
_cell.angle_alpha   90.00
_cell.angle_beta   90.00
_cell.angle_gamma   90.00
#
_symmetry.space_group_name_H-M   'P 1'
#
loop_
_entity.id
_entity.type
_entity.pdbx_description
1 polymer ?
#
loop_
_entity_poly.entity_id
_entity_poly.type
_entity_poly.pdbx_seq_one_letter_code
_entity_poly.pdbx_strand_id
1 'polypeptide(L)'
;MIYLTSDTHREIDIHKINPDEFVEGLKLNRDDFLIICGDFGCIWDGGSGDRFWLNWIESLPWTTLFIDGNHENFDVLQQYPEEMWHGGRIHRIRSNIYHLMRGEIYTLKNKTFFAFGGGFSHDCMYRKEHETWWQEEIPTVEECENAMKNLAAHNWKVDYILTHDVFSSHPLSKKYETTLDGYGKDRQNLHEFLEQIEKKVDYKVWFHGHYHTDQLYRTKEDRPVLCLFDQVICLNDFMKELNES
;
A
#
# COMPACT_ATOMS: atom_id res chain seq x y z
N MET A 1 2.34 -17.49 6.51
CA MET A 1 1.59 -17.12 5.30
C MET A 1 1.74 -15.61 5.06
N ILE A 2 1.43 -15.14 3.83
CA ILE A 2 1.30 -13.71 3.50
C ILE A 2 -0.03 -13.54 2.77
N TYR A 3 -0.86 -12.63 3.26
CA TYR A 3 -2.11 -12.23 2.64
C TYR A 3 -2.04 -10.75 2.23
N LEU A 4 -2.78 -10.37 1.20
CA LEU A 4 -2.81 -8.98 0.71
C LEU A 4 -4.26 -8.55 0.48
N THR A 5 -4.52 -7.27 0.77
CA THR A 5 -5.74 -6.53 0.45
C THR A 5 -5.39 -5.05 0.31
N SER A 6 -6.36 -4.18 0.10
CA SER A 6 -6.20 -2.73 0.07
C SER A 6 -7.43 -2.00 0.58
N ASP A 7 -7.34 -0.68 0.75
CA ASP A 7 -8.49 0.22 0.94
C ASP A 7 -9.45 -0.25 2.03
N THR A 8 -8.95 -0.37 3.26
CA THR A 8 -9.76 -0.81 4.40
C THR A 8 -10.62 0.30 4.99
N HIS A 9 -10.25 1.59 4.78
CA HIS A 9 -11.03 2.78 5.15
C HIS A 9 -11.73 2.70 6.52
N ARG A 10 -11.04 2.16 7.52
CA ARG A 10 -11.57 2.00 8.87
C ARG A 10 -12.96 1.32 8.87
N GLU A 11 -13.98 1.95 9.45
CA GLU A 11 -15.34 1.39 9.57
C GLU A 11 -16.08 1.13 8.25
N ILE A 12 -15.58 1.63 7.13
CA ILE A 12 -16.26 1.52 5.84
C ILE A 12 -16.01 0.13 5.24
N ASP A 13 -14.74 -0.23 5.03
CA ASP A 13 -14.37 -1.42 4.26
C ASP A 13 -13.55 -2.45 5.06
N ILE A 14 -13.27 -2.18 6.35
CA ILE A 14 -12.45 -3.06 7.19
C ILE A 14 -13.11 -4.43 7.47
N HIS A 15 -14.42 -4.56 7.21
CA HIS A 15 -15.16 -5.80 7.42
C HIS A 15 -14.54 -7.00 6.66
N LYS A 16 -13.91 -6.76 5.51
CA LYS A 16 -13.26 -7.81 4.70
C LYS A 16 -12.15 -8.56 5.43
N ILE A 17 -11.56 -7.96 6.48
CA ILE A 17 -10.58 -8.64 7.35
C ILE A 17 -11.17 -9.11 8.69
N ASN A 18 -12.49 -8.99 8.86
CA ASN A 18 -13.17 -9.52 10.02
C ASN A 18 -13.10 -11.08 10.00
N PRO A 19 -12.91 -11.74 11.16
CA PRO A 19 -12.94 -13.20 11.26
C PRO A 19 -14.15 -13.91 10.65
N ASP A 20 -15.29 -13.24 10.52
CA ASP A 20 -16.50 -13.80 9.89
C ASP A 20 -16.38 -13.84 8.34
N GLU A 21 -15.63 -12.91 7.74
CA GLU A 21 -15.41 -12.82 6.29
C GLU A 21 -14.07 -13.47 5.91
N PHE A 22 -13.03 -13.25 6.71
CA PHE A 22 -11.70 -13.79 6.52
C PHE A 22 -11.44 -14.95 7.50
N VAL A 23 -12.14 -16.05 7.30
CA VAL A 23 -12.09 -17.24 8.18
C VAL A 23 -10.68 -17.86 8.24
N GLU A 24 -9.93 -17.85 7.14
CA GLU A 24 -8.55 -18.32 7.08
C GLU A 24 -7.64 -17.54 8.03
N GLY A 25 -7.95 -16.28 8.27
CA GLY A 25 -7.24 -15.40 9.19
C GLY A 25 -7.18 -15.94 10.62
N LEU A 26 -8.21 -16.66 11.06
CA LEU A 26 -8.26 -17.29 12.40
C LEU A 26 -7.18 -18.35 12.62
N LYS A 27 -6.59 -18.91 11.56
CA LYS A 27 -5.54 -19.94 11.61
C LYS A 27 -4.15 -19.35 11.61
N LEU A 28 -4.03 -18.03 11.41
CA LEU A 28 -2.77 -17.31 11.35
C LEU A 28 -2.19 -17.08 12.74
N ASN A 29 -0.94 -16.68 12.78
CA ASN A 29 -0.20 -16.32 13.98
C ASN A 29 0.68 -15.07 13.72
N ARG A 30 1.40 -14.58 14.75
CA ARG A 30 2.23 -13.38 14.66
C ARG A 30 3.35 -13.43 13.61
N ASP A 31 3.72 -14.61 13.14
CA ASP A 31 4.70 -14.77 12.05
C ASP A 31 4.04 -14.70 10.66
N ASP A 32 2.73 -14.64 10.57
CA ASP A 32 1.98 -14.49 9.33
C ASP A 32 1.59 -13.02 9.14
N PHE A 33 1.55 -12.57 7.89
CA PHE A 33 1.38 -11.17 7.54
C PHE A 33 0.09 -10.95 6.75
N LEU A 34 -0.66 -9.92 7.11
CA LEU A 34 -1.66 -9.29 6.27
C LEU A 34 -1.11 -7.93 5.83
N ILE A 35 -0.97 -7.71 4.51
CA ILE A 35 -0.48 -6.47 3.91
C ILE A 35 -1.65 -5.70 3.31
N ILE A 36 -1.80 -4.43 3.69
CA ILE A 36 -2.81 -3.51 3.17
C ILE A 36 -2.13 -2.50 2.26
N CYS A 37 -2.50 -2.48 0.98
CA CYS A 37 -1.89 -1.65 -0.06
C CYS A 37 -2.48 -0.22 -0.08
N GLY A 38 -2.44 0.47 1.07
CA GLY A 38 -2.88 1.85 1.24
C GLY A 38 -4.34 1.99 1.69
N ASP A 39 -4.68 3.21 2.04
CA ASP A 39 -5.97 3.59 2.59
C ASP A 39 -6.37 2.71 3.78
N PHE A 40 -5.42 2.59 4.72
CA PHE A 40 -5.63 1.87 5.97
C PHE A 40 -6.74 2.53 6.79
N GLY A 41 -6.73 3.86 6.86
CA GLY A 41 -7.75 4.70 7.46
C GLY A 41 -7.83 4.65 8.99
N CYS A 42 -7.07 3.79 9.65
CA CYS A 42 -7.09 3.65 11.12
C CYS A 42 -6.12 4.61 11.82
N ILE A 43 -5.47 5.50 11.07
CA ILE A 43 -4.68 6.62 11.58
C ILE A 43 -5.29 7.90 11.00
N TRP A 44 -6.34 8.40 11.65
CA TRP A 44 -7.15 9.49 11.11
C TRP A 44 -7.39 10.63 12.09
N ASP A 45 -7.98 10.34 13.25
CA ASP A 45 -8.37 11.37 14.22
C ASP A 45 -7.38 11.54 15.38
N GLY A 46 -6.41 10.66 15.52
CA GLY A 46 -5.48 10.59 16.66
C GLY A 46 -6.18 10.32 18.00
N GLY A 47 -7.46 10.03 17.97
CA GLY A 47 -8.37 10.04 19.11
C GLY A 47 -8.91 8.67 19.51
N SER A 48 -10.18 8.66 19.93
CA SER A 48 -10.84 7.43 20.43
C SER A 48 -11.22 6.48 19.29
N GLY A 49 -11.52 7.01 18.10
CA GLY A 49 -11.83 6.23 16.93
C GLY A 49 -10.63 5.38 16.48
N ASP A 50 -9.48 6.01 16.30
CA ASP A 50 -8.24 5.32 15.95
C ASP A 50 -7.87 4.29 17.02
N ARG A 51 -7.96 4.65 18.32
CA ARG A 51 -7.66 3.71 19.40
C ARG A 51 -8.56 2.48 19.39
N PHE A 52 -9.86 2.64 19.10
CA PHE A 52 -10.79 1.52 19.00
C PHE A 52 -10.38 0.54 17.90
N TRP A 53 -10.18 1.06 16.67
CA TRP A 53 -9.84 0.22 15.52
C TRP A 53 -8.44 -0.38 15.61
N LEU A 54 -7.45 0.38 16.06
CA LEU A 54 -6.10 -0.13 16.27
C LEU A 54 -6.05 -1.22 17.36
N ASN A 55 -6.82 -1.10 18.44
CA ASN A 55 -6.91 -2.15 19.47
C ASN A 55 -7.58 -3.41 18.91
N TRP A 56 -8.61 -3.25 18.09
CA TRP A 56 -9.26 -4.38 17.44
C TRP A 56 -8.29 -5.10 16.48
N ILE A 57 -7.60 -4.37 15.60
CA ILE A 57 -6.60 -4.96 14.68
C ILE A 57 -5.46 -5.61 15.47
N GLU A 58 -4.98 -4.99 16.55
CA GLU A 58 -3.93 -5.56 17.40
C GLU A 58 -4.36 -6.88 18.04
N SER A 59 -5.64 -7.08 18.29
CA SER A 59 -6.19 -8.32 18.84
C SER A 59 -6.24 -9.48 17.83
N LEU A 60 -6.16 -9.19 16.53
CA LEU A 60 -6.17 -10.20 15.48
C LEU A 60 -4.88 -11.04 15.51
N PRO A 61 -4.93 -12.33 15.11
CA PRO A 61 -3.81 -13.25 15.37
C PRO A 61 -2.53 -12.98 14.56
N TRP A 62 -2.62 -12.30 13.43
CA TRP A 62 -1.51 -12.02 12.51
C TRP A 62 -0.77 -10.69 12.82
N THR A 63 0.29 -10.41 12.07
CA THR A 63 0.93 -9.10 12.00
C THR A 63 0.36 -8.33 10.80
N THR A 64 -0.18 -7.13 11.06
CA THR A 64 -0.71 -6.24 10.03
C THR A 64 0.38 -5.29 9.55
N LEU A 65 0.59 -5.26 8.25
CA LEU A 65 1.47 -4.33 7.57
C LEU A 65 0.63 -3.45 6.65
N PHE A 66 0.94 -2.17 6.54
CA PHE A 66 0.29 -1.31 5.56
C PHE A 66 1.27 -0.32 4.95
N ILE A 67 1.05 0.07 3.73
CA ILE A 67 1.61 1.29 3.16
C ILE A 67 0.58 2.41 3.29
N ASP A 68 1.00 3.65 3.22
CA ASP A 68 0.08 4.78 3.21
C ASP A 68 -0.62 4.92 1.84
N GLY A 69 -1.88 5.37 1.88
CA GLY A 69 -2.65 5.80 0.72
C GLY A 69 -2.84 7.32 0.72
N ASN A 70 -3.96 7.78 0.17
CA ASN A 70 -4.37 9.19 0.25
C ASN A 70 -5.38 9.44 1.40
N HIS A 71 -5.86 8.40 2.06
CA HIS A 71 -6.74 8.48 3.22
C HIS A 71 -6.01 8.16 4.54
N GLU A 72 -4.90 8.89 4.79
CA GLU A 72 -4.15 8.83 6.05
C GLU A 72 -3.98 10.21 6.66
N ASN A 73 -3.96 10.31 7.98
CA ASN A 73 -3.55 11.53 8.69
C ASN A 73 -2.03 11.51 8.86
N PHE A 74 -1.32 12.18 7.97
CA PHE A 74 0.14 12.20 7.98
C PHE A 74 0.71 12.94 9.19
N ASP A 75 0.01 13.94 9.75
CA ASP A 75 0.41 14.61 10.99
C ASP A 75 0.45 13.66 12.18
N VAL A 76 -0.44 12.68 12.22
CA VAL A 76 -0.46 11.63 13.25
C VAL A 76 0.49 10.49 12.91
N LEU A 77 0.54 10.05 11.66
CA LEU A 77 1.38 8.94 11.20
C LEU A 77 2.87 9.21 11.46
N GLN A 78 3.34 10.43 11.20
CA GLN A 78 4.73 10.84 11.38
C GLN A 78 5.17 10.95 12.86
N GLN A 79 4.22 10.92 13.81
CA GLN A 79 4.55 10.94 15.25
C GLN A 79 4.92 9.56 15.80
N TYR A 80 4.64 8.49 15.06
CA TYR A 80 5.02 7.14 15.47
C TYR A 80 6.52 6.92 15.33
N PRO A 81 7.16 6.12 16.24
CA PRO A 81 8.59 5.89 16.21
C PRO A 81 9.01 5.13 14.95
N GLU A 82 10.08 5.65 14.31
CA GLU A 82 10.73 4.94 13.21
C GLU A 82 11.66 3.86 13.76
N GLU A 83 11.64 2.68 13.16
CA GLU A 83 12.50 1.55 13.52
C GLU A 83 12.95 0.81 12.25
N MET A 84 14.09 0.13 12.33
CA MET A 84 14.52 -0.83 11.30
C MET A 84 13.85 -2.19 11.55
N TRP A 85 13.17 -2.70 10.52
CA TRP A 85 12.47 -3.97 10.60
C TRP A 85 12.50 -4.71 9.25
N HIS A 86 12.93 -5.96 9.25
CA HIS A 86 13.01 -6.83 8.06
C HIS A 86 13.75 -6.23 6.84
N GLY A 87 14.70 -5.34 7.07
CA GLY A 87 15.53 -4.72 6.03
C GLY A 87 15.16 -3.30 5.65
N GLY A 88 13.98 -2.81 6.02
CA GLY A 88 13.50 -1.46 5.75
C GLY A 88 13.08 -0.71 7.01
N ARG A 89 12.84 0.60 6.90
CA ARG A 89 12.30 1.45 7.96
C ARG A 89 10.79 1.32 8.03
N ILE A 90 10.26 1.32 9.23
CA ILE A 90 8.83 1.30 9.53
C ILE A 90 8.47 2.38 10.52
N HIS A 91 7.19 2.81 10.55
CA HIS A 91 6.61 3.36 11.76
C HIS A 91 5.96 2.23 12.56
N ARG A 92 6.35 2.11 13.85
CA ARG A 92 5.73 1.14 14.77
C ARG A 92 4.43 1.71 15.34
N ILE A 93 3.29 1.29 14.82
CA ILE A 93 1.97 1.77 15.27
C ILE A 93 1.53 1.04 16.55
N ARG A 94 1.71 -0.29 16.57
CA ARG A 94 1.39 -1.18 17.70
C ARG A 94 2.40 -2.33 17.73
N SER A 95 2.23 -3.27 18.66
CA SER A 95 3.11 -4.44 18.82
C SER A 95 3.15 -5.33 17.57
N ASN A 96 2.08 -5.33 16.76
CA ASN A 96 1.93 -6.12 15.53
C ASN A 96 1.25 -5.35 14.39
N ILE A 97 1.33 -4.01 14.40
CA ILE A 97 0.84 -3.15 13.32
C ILE A 97 1.99 -2.23 12.92
N TYR A 98 2.43 -2.33 11.67
CA TYR A 98 3.56 -1.57 11.14
C TYR A 98 3.21 -0.89 9.83
N HIS A 99 3.54 0.41 9.76
CA HIS A 99 3.54 1.15 8.51
C HIS A 99 4.86 0.93 7.78
N LEU A 100 4.80 0.41 6.58
CA LEU A 100 5.94 0.22 5.69
C LEU A 100 6.26 1.54 4.98
N MET A 101 7.40 2.15 5.31
CA MET A 101 7.75 3.48 4.81
C MET A 101 8.08 3.47 3.31
N ARG A 102 7.86 4.58 2.67
CA ARG A 102 8.07 4.76 1.22
C ARG A 102 9.52 4.54 0.80
N GLY A 103 9.69 3.80 -0.29
CA GLY A 103 10.99 3.53 -0.89
C GLY A 103 11.83 2.47 -0.19
N GLU A 104 11.27 1.79 0.81
CA GLU A 104 11.95 0.74 1.55
C GLU A 104 11.72 -0.65 0.92
N ILE A 105 12.64 -1.57 1.20
CA ILE A 105 12.55 -2.97 0.75
C ILE A 105 12.60 -3.89 1.96
N TYR A 106 11.61 -4.77 2.05
CA TYR A 106 11.44 -5.69 3.19
C TYR A 106 11.61 -7.14 2.74
N THR A 107 12.23 -7.95 3.59
CA THR A 107 12.31 -9.40 3.38
C THR A 107 11.35 -10.13 4.29
N LEU A 108 10.22 -10.60 3.75
CA LEU A 108 9.17 -11.32 4.47
C LEU A 108 9.10 -12.77 3.97
N LYS A 109 9.27 -13.76 4.85
CA LYS A 109 9.23 -15.19 4.47
C LYS A 109 10.12 -15.50 3.25
N ASN A 110 11.34 -14.96 3.21
CA ASN A 110 12.32 -15.10 2.11
C ASN A 110 11.86 -14.54 0.76
N LYS A 111 10.95 -13.57 0.75
CA LYS A 111 10.49 -12.83 -0.43
C LYS A 111 10.75 -11.34 -0.20
N THR A 112 11.16 -10.64 -1.25
CA THR A 112 11.46 -9.21 -1.20
C THR A 112 10.26 -8.40 -1.68
N PHE A 113 9.89 -7.38 -0.88
CA PHE A 113 8.78 -6.47 -1.15
C PHE A 113 9.30 -5.04 -1.18
N PHE A 114 9.16 -4.37 -2.30
CA PHE A 114 9.36 -2.94 -2.38
C PHE A 114 8.05 -2.23 -2.05
N ALA A 115 8.08 -1.29 -1.11
CA ALA A 115 6.91 -0.54 -0.65
C ALA A 115 7.02 0.94 -1.06
N PHE A 116 5.96 1.48 -1.67
CA PHE A 116 5.90 2.89 -2.03
C PHE A 116 4.45 3.37 -1.97
N GLY A 117 4.06 3.97 -0.85
CA GLY A 117 2.74 4.54 -0.63
C GLY A 117 2.50 5.84 -1.38
N GLY A 118 1.38 6.47 -1.06
CA GLY A 118 0.91 7.71 -1.65
C GLY A 118 -0.11 7.50 -2.76
N GLY A 119 -0.98 8.47 -2.90
CA GLY A 119 -2.03 8.54 -3.91
C GLY A 119 -2.53 9.97 -4.01
N PHE A 120 -3.28 10.29 -5.04
CA PHE A 120 -3.80 11.63 -5.23
C PHE A 120 -5.31 11.69 -4.95
N SER A 121 -5.72 12.51 -3.99
CA SER A 121 -7.13 12.80 -3.71
C SER A 121 -7.70 13.72 -4.78
N HIS A 122 -8.51 13.17 -5.68
CA HIS A 122 -9.15 13.94 -6.76
C HIS A 122 -10.12 15.02 -6.26
N ASP A 123 -10.55 14.94 -5.03
CA ASP A 123 -11.47 15.88 -4.35
C ASP A 123 -10.76 16.80 -3.35
N CYS A 124 -9.42 16.88 -3.34
CA CYS A 124 -8.62 17.69 -2.42
C CYS A 124 -9.05 19.16 -2.38
N MET A 125 -9.53 19.71 -3.51
CA MET A 125 -10.06 21.08 -3.58
C MET A 125 -11.33 21.34 -2.74
N TYR A 126 -12.03 20.27 -2.33
CA TYR A 126 -13.21 20.33 -1.45
C TYR A 126 -12.89 19.94 0.00
N ARG A 127 -11.65 19.54 0.26
CA ARG A 127 -11.16 19.11 1.56
C ARG A 127 -10.37 20.22 2.23
N LYS A 128 -10.09 20.07 3.51
CA LYS A 128 -9.33 21.03 4.30
C LYS A 128 -8.01 20.42 4.72
N GLU A 129 -6.91 21.11 4.36
CA GLU A 129 -5.56 20.71 4.69
C GLU A 129 -5.37 20.57 6.21
N HIS A 130 -4.66 19.52 6.64
CA HIS A 130 -4.43 19.11 8.02
C HIS A 130 -5.71 18.73 8.83
N GLU A 131 -6.87 18.55 8.15
CA GLU A 131 -8.09 18.04 8.80
C GLU A 131 -8.70 16.86 8.04
N THR A 132 -8.81 16.96 6.72
CA THR A 132 -9.42 15.93 5.88
C THR A 132 -8.59 15.65 4.62
N TRP A 133 -7.48 16.33 4.47
CA TRP A 133 -6.52 16.17 3.39
C TRP A 133 -5.12 16.63 3.83
N TRP A 134 -4.08 16.00 3.32
CA TRP A 134 -2.67 16.30 3.59
C TRP A 134 -1.88 16.31 2.29
N GLN A 135 -1.03 17.34 2.10
CA GLN A 135 -0.12 17.43 0.95
C GLN A 135 0.81 16.22 0.89
N GLU A 136 1.13 15.63 2.04
CA GLU A 136 1.99 14.46 2.21
C GLU A 136 1.42 13.18 1.60
N GLU A 137 0.16 13.15 1.15
CA GLU A 137 -0.35 12.05 0.33
C GLU A 137 0.48 11.88 -0.95
N ILE A 138 1.13 12.96 -1.43
CA ILE A 138 2.05 12.95 -2.56
C ILE A 138 3.48 12.77 -2.04
N PRO A 139 4.23 11.77 -2.55
CA PRO A 139 5.61 11.53 -2.15
C PRO A 139 6.53 12.71 -2.43
N THR A 140 7.46 12.95 -1.52
CA THR A 140 8.52 13.96 -1.66
C THR A 140 9.62 13.50 -2.62
N VAL A 141 10.43 14.45 -3.08
CA VAL A 141 11.61 14.15 -3.91
C VAL A 141 12.59 13.25 -3.16
N GLU A 142 12.78 13.48 -1.86
CA GLU A 142 13.68 12.72 -1.01
C GLU A 142 13.20 11.25 -0.88
N GLU A 143 11.91 11.01 -0.77
CA GLU A 143 11.33 9.65 -0.75
C GLU A 143 11.54 8.94 -2.10
N CYS A 144 11.35 9.66 -3.20
CA CYS A 144 11.63 9.14 -4.55
C CYS A 144 13.12 8.81 -4.73
N GLU A 145 14.02 9.66 -4.28
CA GLU A 145 15.48 9.42 -4.33
C GLU A 145 15.88 8.23 -3.46
N ASN A 146 15.31 8.09 -2.25
CA ASN A 146 15.51 6.93 -1.38
C ASN A 146 15.06 5.64 -2.06
N ALA A 147 13.89 5.65 -2.68
CA ALA A 147 13.36 4.52 -3.44
C ALA A 147 14.32 4.06 -4.55
N MET A 148 14.78 5.01 -5.36
CA MET A 148 15.70 4.71 -6.46
C MET A 148 17.05 4.18 -5.96
N LYS A 149 17.57 4.72 -4.85
CA LYS A 149 18.79 4.26 -4.20
C LYS A 149 18.65 2.82 -3.67
N ASN A 150 17.57 2.52 -2.97
CA ASN A 150 17.31 1.20 -2.41
C ASN A 150 17.10 0.15 -3.51
N LEU A 151 16.34 0.47 -4.55
CA LEU A 151 16.17 -0.41 -5.72
C LEU A 151 17.50 -0.66 -6.44
N ALA A 152 18.33 0.37 -6.59
CA ALA A 152 19.67 0.21 -7.18
C ALA A 152 20.57 -0.70 -6.33
N ALA A 153 20.54 -0.56 -4.99
CA ALA A 153 21.26 -1.43 -4.07
C ALA A 153 20.80 -2.89 -4.14
N HIS A 154 19.55 -3.13 -4.53
CA HIS A 154 18.97 -4.46 -4.80
C HIS A 154 19.10 -4.90 -6.27
N ASN A 155 19.98 -4.27 -7.04
CA ASN A 155 20.21 -4.58 -8.47
C ASN A 155 18.91 -4.46 -9.30
N TRP A 156 18.00 -3.56 -8.95
CA TRP A 156 16.71 -3.35 -9.62
C TRP A 156 15.83 -4.60 -9.67
N LYS A 157 15.91 -5.44 -8.64
CA LYS A 157 15.17 -6.70 -8.57
C LYS A 157 14.53 -6.89 -7.20
N VAL A 158 13.21 -7.15 -7.20
CA VAL A 158 12.42 -7.54 -6.04
C VAL A 158 11.42 -8.61 -6.44
N ASP A 159 10.86 -9.35 -5.47
CA ASP A 159 9.81 -10.31 -5.81
C ASP A 159 8.48 -9.60 -6.07
N TYR A 160 8.14 -8.62 -5.25
CA TYR A 160 6.84 -7.93 -5.31
C TYR A 160 6.99 -6.44 -5.12
N ILE A 161 6.12 -5.68 -5.78
CA ILE A 161 5.96 -4.24 -5.60
C ILE A 161 4.62 -3.98 -4.93
N LEU A 162 4.60 -3.14 -3.91
CA LEU A 162 3.43 -2.67 -3.18
C LEU A 162 3.32 -1.17 -3.36
N THR A 163 2.26 -0.70 -4.00
CA THR A 163 1.93 0.73 -4.08
C THR A 163 0.46 0.95 -3.74
N HIS A 164 0.06 2.18 -3.47
CA HIS A 164 -1.36 2.50 -3.39
C HIS A 164 -1.89 2.91 -4.75
N ASP A 165 -1.28 3.91 -5.39
CA ASP A 165 -1.59 4.29 -6.77
C ASP A 165 -0.72 3.49 -7.77
N VAL A 166 -0.89 3.70 -9.08
CA VAL A 166 -0.25 2.91 -10.13
C VAL A 166 0.41 3.79 -11.21
N PHE A 167 1.25 3.22 -12.02
CA PHE A 167 2.04 3.90 -13.05
C PHE A 167 1.18 4.46 -14.23
N SER A 168 1.70 5.48 -14.92
CA SER A 168 0.97 6.26 -15.93
C SER A 168 0.49 5.47 -17.15
N SER A 169 1.16 4.39 -17.54
CA SER A 169 0.73 3.56 -18.68
C SER A 169 -0.38 2.56 -18.31
N HIS A 170 -0.71 2.40 -17.02
CA HIS A 170 -1.75 1.48 -16.56
C HIS A 170 -3.15 1.94 -16.99
N PRO A 171 -4.06 1.03 -17.39
CA PRO A 171 -5.40 1.42 -17.84
C PRO A 171 -6.23 2.18 -16.82
N LEU A 172 -6.12 1.86 -15.52
CA LEU A 172 -6.86 2.53 -14.46
C LEU A 172 -6.40 3.99 -14.27
N SER A 173 -5.10 4.27 -14.29
CA SER A 173 -4.59 5.64 -14.17
C SER A 173 -5.14 6.54 -15.27
N LYS A 174 -5.23 6.02 -16.50
CA LYS A 174 -5.78 6.74 -17.67
C LYS A 174 -7.28 6.94 -17.58
N LYS A 175 -8.03 5.95 -17.09
CA LYS A 175 -9.50 6.01 -16.97
C LYS A 175 -9.96 7.13 -16.04
N TYR A 176 -9.19 7.38 -14.99
CA TYR A 176 -9.49 8.38 -13.97
C TYR A 176 -8.64 9.66 -14.10
N GLU A 177 -7.96 9.83 -15.24
CA GLU A 177 -7.25 11.05 -15.56
C GLU A 177 -8.25 12.20 -15.77
N THR A 178 -8.53 12.94 -14.70
CA THR A 178 -9.35 14.13 -14.76
C THR A 178 -8.45 15.33 -14.97
N THR A 179 -8.77 16.15 -15.97
CA THR A 179 -8.15 17.46 -16.19
C THR A 179 -8.62 18.44 -15.09
N LEU A 180 -8.06 18.31 -13.88
CA LEU A 180 -8.26 19.29 -12.82
C LEU A 180 -7.06 20.25 -12.85
N ASP A 181 -7.33 21.48 -13.28
CA ASP A 181 -6.38 22.57 -13.33
C ASP A 181 -5.74 22.79 -11.95
N GLY A 182 -4.43 22.69 -11.87
CA GLY A 182 -3.60 23.02 -10.72
C GLY A 182 -3.07 21.87 -9.90
N TYR A 183 -3.84 20.82 -9.66
CA TYR A 183 -3.43 19.66 -8.85
C TYR A 183 -3.04 18.44 -9.70
N GLY A 184 -3.40 18.40 -10.96
CA GLY A 184 -3.11 17.27 -11.86
C GLY A 184 -1.63 17.01 -12.09
N LYS A 185 -0.76 18.01 -11.84
CA LYS A 185 0.68 17.87 -12.00
C LYS A 185 1.31 16.95 -10.94
N ASP A 186 0.86 17.00 -9.70
CA ASP A 186 1.42 16.19 -8.62
C ASP A 186 1.03 14.72 -8.80
N ARG A 187 -0.21 14.45 -9.18
CA ARG A 187 -0.65 13.12 -9.60
C ARG A 187 0.17 12.61 -10.79
N GLN A 188 0.35 13.43 -11.82
CA GLN A 188 1.15 13.07 -12.98
C GLN A 188 2.59 12.73 -12.59
N ASN A 189 3.19 13.52 -11.69
CA ASN A 189 4.54 13.25 -11.20
C ASN A 189 4.65 11.91 -10.48
N LEU A 190 3.67 11.55 -9.63
CA LEU A 190 3.62 10.25 -8.97
C LEU A 190 3.50 9.11 -9.99
N HIS A 191 2.55 9.19 -10.93
CA HIS A 191 2.35 8.16 -11.95
C HIS A 191 3.58 8.00 -12.87
N GLU A 192 4.25 9.10 -13.23
CA GLU A 192 5.48 9.06 -14.03
C GLU A 192 6.66 8.47 -13.25
N PHE A 193 6.75 8.73 -11.94
CA PHE A 193 7.74 8.10 -11.08
C PHE A 193 7.52 6.58 -10.99
N LEU A 194 6.28 6.16 -10.76
CA LEU A 194 5.93 4.73 -10.73
C LEU A 194 6.16 4.07 -12.10
N GLU A 195 5.95 4.79 -13.20
CA GLU A 195 6.27 4.33 -14.56
C GLU A 195 7.79 4.08 -14.76
N GLN A 196 8.65 4.89 -14.14
CA GLN A 196 10.10 4.64 -14.18
C GLN A 196 10.47 3.36 -13.42
N ILE A 197 9.81 3.11 -12.29
CA ILE A 197 9.99 1.86 -11.53
C ILE A 197 9.52 0.67 -12.36
N GLU A 198 8.32 0.75 -12.96
CA GLU A 198 7.75 -0.29 -13.80
C GLU A 198 8.71 -0.71 -14.92
N LYS A 199 9.31 0.25 -15.60
CA LYS A 199 10.24 0.00 -16.72
C LYS A 199 11.60 -0.56 -16.31
N LYS A 200 12.03 -0.31 -15.07
CA LYS A 200 13.41 -0.58 -14.67
C LYS A 200 13.55 -1.77 -13.72
N VAL A 201 12.54 -2.05 -12.94
CA VAL A 201 12.59 -3.09 -11.90
C VAL A 201 12.13 -4.43 -12.46
N ASP A 202 12.91 -5.48 -12.17
CA ASP A 202 12.50 -6.88 -12.38
C ASP A 202 11.66 -7.33 -11.17
N TYR A 203 10.39 -7.67 -11.40
CA TYR A 203 9.45 -8.09 -10.37
C TYR A 203 8.51 -9.20 -10.88
N LYS A 204 7.92 -9.97 -9.96
CA LYS A 204 6.97 -11.04 -10.27
C LYS A 204 5.53 -10.53 -10.38
N VAL A 205 5.10 -9.72 -9.41
CA VAL A 205 3.76 -9.12 -9.36
C VAL A 205 3.84 -7.74 -8.75
N TRP A 206 3.05 -6.82 -9.28
CA TRP A 206 2.77 -5.51 -8.70
C TRP A 206 1.37 -5.52 -8.08
N PHE A 207 1.25 -5.20 -6.79
CA PHE A 207 -0.02 -5.05 -6.07
C PHE A 207 -0.29 -3.59 -5.78
N HIS A 208 -1.53 -3.15 -5.99
CA HIS A 208 -1.95 -1.78 -5.67
C HIS A 208 -3.44 -1.73 -5.29
N GLY A 209 -3.90 -0.57 -4.78
CA GLY A 209 -5.29 -0.27 -4.45
C GLY A 209 -5.83 0.94 -5.19
N HIS A 210 -6.44 1.87 -4.44
CA HIS A 210 -6.89 3.21 -4.85
C HIS A 210 -8.10 3.25 -5.79
N TYR A 211 -8.27 2.28 -6.66
CA TYR A 211 -9.32 2.29 -7.71
C TYR A 211 -10.56 1.48 -7.36
N HIS A 212 -10.63 0.96 -6.14
CA HIS A 212 -11.76 0.21 -5.59
C HIS A 212 -12.29 -0.88 -6.55
N THR A 213 -11.38 -1.71 -7.05
CA THR A 213 -11.71 -2.84 -7.93
C THR A 213 -10.72 -3.98 -7.75
N ASP A 214 -11.22 -5.21 -7.78
CA ASP A 214 -10.39 -6.41 -7.82
C ASP A 214 -10.18 -6.83 -9.27
N GLN A 215 -9.02 -6.49 -9.83
CA GLN A 215 -8.76 -6.77 -11.24
C GLN A 215 -7.29 -7.03 -11.53
N LEU A 216 -7.02 -8.16 -12.19
CA LEU A 216 -5.71 -8.48 -12.71
C LEU A 216 -5.52 -7.85 -14.10
N TYR A 217 -4.44 -7.09 -14.22
CA TYR A 217 -3.96 -6.53 -15.48
C TYR A 217 -2.61 -7.14 -15.85
N ARG A 218 -2.23 -6.98 -17.11
CA ARG A 218 -0.87 -7.31 -17.56
C ARG A 218 -0.25 -6.11 -18.26
N THR A 219 1.02 -5.87 -18.01
CA THR A 219 1.78 -4.85 -18.74
C THR A 219 2.01 -5.29 -20.18
N LYS A 220 2.60 -4.43 -21.01
CA LYS A 220 2.99 -4.79 -22.39
C LYS A 220 4.01 -5.92 -22.44
N GLU A 221 4.83 -6.04 -21.40
CA GLU A 221 5.81 -7.10 -21.20
C GLU A 221 5.21 -8.34 -20.51
N ASP A 222 3.88 -8.42 -20.45
CA ASP A 222 3.10 -9.52 -19.84
C ASP A 222 3.32 -9.69 -18.33
N ARG A 223 3.78 -8.64 -17.63
CA ARG A 223 3.95 -8.67 -16.17
C ARG A 223 2.63 -8.44 -15.45
N PRO A 224 2.28 -9.26 -14.43
CA PRO A 224 1.01 -9.14 -13.74
C PRO A 224 0.99 -7.94 -12.78
N VAL A 225 -0.12 -7.21 -12.82
CA VAL A 225 -0.44 -6.07 -11.95
C VAL A 225 -1.84 -6.29 -11.40
N LEU A 226 -1.97 -6.44 -10.09
CA LEU A 226 -3.24 -6.73 -9.43
C LEU A 226 -3.70 -5.52 -8.61
N CYS A 227 -4.84 -4.96 -8.99
CA CYS A 227 -5.58 -4.03 -8.17
C CYS A 227 -6.40 -4.82 -7.14
N LEU A 228 -6.33 -4.42 -5.88
CA LEU A 228 -7.01 -5.06 -4.76
C LEU A 228 -8.03 -4.10 -4.14
N PHE A 229 -9.18 -4.62 -3.76
CA PHE A 229 -10.20 -3.89 -3.02
C PHE A 229 -10.96 -4.79 -2.04
N ASP A 230 -11.98 -5.55 -2.50
CA ASP A 230 -12.81 -6.38 -1.62
C ASP A 230 -12.13 -7.70 -1.21
N GLN A 231 -11.25 -8.22 -2.05
CA GLN A 231 -10.63 -9.51 -1.81
C GLN A 231 -9.47 -9.43 -0.81
N VAL A 232 -9.36 -10.49 0.00
CA VAL A 232 -8.16 -10.82 0.78
C VAL A 232 -7.53 -12.05 0.15
N ILE A 233 -6.43 -11.87 -0.56
CA ILE A 233 -5.77 -12.95 -1.31
C ILE A 233 -4.62 -13.58 -0.51
N CYS A 234 -4.49 -14.92 -0.58
CA CYS A 234 -3.26 -15.61 -0.16
C CYS A 234 -2.21 -15.51 -1.26
N LEU A 235 -1.05 -14.93 -0.96
CA LEU A 235 0.03 -14.74 -1.95
C LEU A 235 0.47 -16.05 -2.62
N ASN A 236 0.58 -17.13 -1.84
CA ASN A 236 1.05 -18.40 -2.39
C ASN A 236 0.02 -19.04 -3.33
N ASP A 237 -1.26 -18.96 -3.01
CA ASP A 237 -2.34 -19.52 -3.83
C ASP A 237 -2.49 -18.70 -5.11
N PHE A 238 -2.48 -17.37 -5.01
CA PHE A 238 -2.48 -16.47 -6.15
C PHE A 238 -1.30 -16.74 -7.12
N MET A 239 -0.09 -16.92 -6.58
CA MET A 239 1.08 -17.22 -7.39
C MET A 239 1.00 -18.59 -8.08
N LYS A 240 0.32 -19.56 -7.46
CA LYS A 240 0.08 -20.88 -8.06
C LYS A 240 -0.90 -20.76 -9.22
N GLU A 241 -2.03 -20.12 -9.02
CA GLU A 241 -3.04 -19.86 -10.07
C GLU A 241 -2.47 -19.08 -11.25
N LEU A 242 -1.63 -18.07 -10.96
CA LEU A 242 -0.98 -17.25 -11.99
C LEU A 242 -0.01 -18.06 -12.87
N ASN A 243 0.65 -19.10 -12.34
CA ASN A 243 1.56 -19.94 -13.09
C ASN A 243 0.84 -21.07 -13.85
N GLU A 244 -0.41 -21.35 -13.53
CA GLU A 244 -1.24 -22.37 -14.18
C GLU A 244 -2.09 -21.77 -15.32
N SER A 245 -2.22 -20.43 -15.40
CA SER A 245 -3.00 -19.67 -16.41
C SER A 245 -2.14 -19.26 -17.61
#